data_4d34ce55d753334bb6db703c2809f71b
#
_entry.id   4d34ce55d753334bb6db703c2809f71b
#
_cell.length_a   1.000
_cell.length_b   1.000
_cell.length_c   1.000
_cell.angle_alpha   90.00
_cell.angle_beta   90.00
_cell.angle_gamma   90.00
#
_symmetry.space_group_name_H-M   'P 1'
#
loop_
_entity.id
_entity.type
_entity.pdbx_description
1 polymer ?
#
loop_
_entity_poly.entity_id
_entity_poly.type
_entity_poly.pdbx_seq_one_letter_code
_entity_poly.pdbx_strand_id
1 'polypeptide(L)'
;MKKIFMAAFVLAMTIPAAAQDTYESARLLGSDLNGTARYVGMGGAMDALGADISTMGTNPAGIGLFRHSTVSASLGLVSQQDAQKFDGLNKTNMSFDQLGFVYSTRISRTSFVNVGFNYHKSKNFDQILSAANELTKCSQNALTYHKDQIGYVHQGGYYLDFNTDNDLIGYESQTSDYRAQTFTQADYLNANVLMLDPDDQKIYYNDANGYTFDRAHRGWINDFDVNLSGNVNDRFYWGFTLGIHDVRYKGYSEYGETLVAGAGNEECGSVVYGDQRDIKGTGIDLKAGIIFRPVEESPFRLGLSVATPTWYDLTTSNETYMLNNSRFGQWDNGRSGESYEFHYNTPWKFGLSMGHVIGGQVAIGAGYEYTDYSASQNRINSGNYDYYGEEDSYTDEAMKVNTERSLKGVSTFKVGMEIKPDPTVALRIGYNYVTAGYEKDGVRDTKINSPGVAYASTTDYTNWKDTHRMTLGMGYRLNAWNIDLAYQYSATNGDFHPFQDFSSWTDSYAGERVGVSKVSNKRHQLLLTVGYTF
;
A
#
# COMPACT_ATOMS: atom_id res chain seq x y z
N MET A 1 25.28 -36.95 12.98
CA MET A 1 24.10 -36.71 12.12
C MET A 1 23.07 -36.03 13.00
N LYS A 2 23.09 -34.67 13.02
CA LYS A 2 22.06 -33.90 13.70
C LYS A 2 20.75 -34.11 12.94
N LYS A 3 19.72 -34.59 13.61
CA LYS A 3 18.39 -34.74 13.03
C LYS A 3 17.82 -33.33 12.80
N ILE A 4 17.60 -32.97 11.55
CA ILE A 4 16.86 -31.75 11.19
C ILE A 4 15.38 -32.01 11.55
N PHE A 5 14.95 -31.60 12.74
CA PHE A 5 13.56 -31.54 13.09
C PHE A 5 13.02 -30.18 12.63
N MET A 6 12.15 -30.21 11.65
CA MET A 6 11.39 -29.06 11.19
C MET A 6 10.17 -28.97 12.07
N ALA A 7 10.19 -28.07 13.07
CA ALA A 7 8.98 -27.78 13.86
C ALA A 7 8.06 -26.89 13.02
N ALA A 8 6.97 -27.46 12.50
CA ALA A 8 5.90 -26.69 11.90
C ALA A 8 4.92 -26.28 13.02
N PHE A 9 4.88 -25.01 13.34
CA PHE A 9 3.95 -24.45 14.30
C PHE A 9 2.68 -24.07 13.54
N VAL A 10 1.61 -24.83 13.72
CA VAL A 10 0.26 -24.42 13.34
C VAL A 10 -0.42 -23.96 14.62
N LEU A 11 -0.45 -22.65 14.82
CA LEU A 11 -1.25 -22.05 15.88
C LEU A 11 -2.71 -22.12 15.45
N ALA A 12 -3.40 -23.20 15.82
CA ALA A 12 -4.85 -23.27 15.64
C ALA A 12 -5.52 -22.37 16.69
N MET A 13 -5.51 -21.06 16.47
CA MET A 13 -6.42 -20.17 17.18
C MET A 13 -7.81 -20.36 16.60
N THR A 14 -8.71 -20.95 17.35
CA THR A 14 -10.14 -21.05 17.04
C THR A 14 -10.85 -19.71 17.30
N ILE A 15 -10.28 -18.60 16.84
CA ILE A 15 -10.93 -17.30 16.87
C ILE A 15 -11.27 -16.97 15.42
N PRO A 16 -12.55 -16.91 15.02
CA PRO A 16 -12.92 -16.55 13.64
C PRO A 16 -12.79 -15.05 13.36
N ALA A 17 -11.90 -14.35 14.03
CA ALA A 17 -11.74 -12.91 13.92
C ALA A 17 -10.40 -12.62 13.24
N ALA A 18 -10.42 -12.35 11.94
CA ALA A 18 -9.25 -11.98 11.17
C ALA A 18 -9.28 -10.48 10.84
N ALA A 19 -8.16 -9.81 10.96
CA ALA A 19 -7.95 -8.41 10.60
C ALA A 19 -6.51 -8.22 10.14
N GLN A 20 -6.20 -7.04 9.59
CA GLN A 20 -4.87 -6.68 9.11
C GLN A 20 -4.35 -5.49 9.91
N ASP A 21 -3.02 -5.36 10.05
CA ASP A 21 -2.45 -4.19 10.71
C ASP A 21 -2.47 -2.93 9.84
N THR A 22 -2.29 -1.76 10.48
CA THR A 22 -2.32 -0.45 9.83
C THR A 22 -1.31 -0.32 8.69
N TYR A 23 -0.06 -0.76 8.86
CA TYR A 23 1.00 -0.57 7.86
C TYR A 23 0.87 -1.50 6.66
N GLU A 24 0.35 -2.68 6.86
CA GLU A 24 0.05 -3.60 5.75
C GLU A 24 -1.16 -3.13 4.95
N SER A 25 -2.23 -2.72 5.63
CA SER A 25 -3.42 -2.17 4.98
C SER A 25 -3.15 -0.86 4.26
N ALA A 26 -2.28 -0.01 4.82
CA ALA A 26 -1.89 1.26 4.18
C ALA A 26 -1.21 1.08 2.81
N ARG A 27 -0.67 -0.12 2.51
CA ARG A 27 -0.16 -0.46 1.18
C ARG A 27 -1.26 -0.44 0.10
N LEU A 28 -2.51 -0.61 0.48
CA LEU A 28 -3.66 -0.57 -0.43
C LEU A 28 -4.16 0.86 -0.69
N LEU A 29 -3.74 1.84 0.15
CA LEU A 29 -4.13 3.24 0.02
C LEU A 29 -3.37 3.94 -1.11
N GLY A 30 -4.00 4.94 -1.70
CA GLY A 30 -3.46 5.74 -2.79
C GLY A 30 -3.35 5.00 -4.11
N SER A 31 -3.11 5.76 -5.16
CA SER A 31 -2.91 5.27 -6.53
C SER A 31 -1.66 5.87 -7.15
N ASP A 32 -1.09 5.15 -8.10
CA ASP A 32 -0.02 5.66 -8.93
C ASP A 32 -0.57 6.61 -10.00
N LEU A 33 0.26 7.54 -10.49
CA LEU A 33 -0.08 8.32 -11.67
C LEU A 33 0.11 7.42 -12.90
N ASN A 34 -0.97 6.86 -13.40
CA ASN A 34 -0.98 5.91 -14.51
C ASN A 34 -2.25 6.07 -15.38
N GLY A 35 -2.30 5.41 -16.54
CA GLY A 35 -3.40 5.48 -17.49
C GLY A 35 -2.94 5.68 -18.93
N THR A 36 -3.51 6.66 -19.65
CA THR A 36 -3.01 7.03 -20.98
C THR A 36 -1.73 7.85 -20.88
N ALA A 37 -0.85 7.76 -21.89
CA ALA A 37 0.36 8.58 -21.94
C ALA A 37 0.05 10.09 -21.99
N ARG A 38 -1.10 10.48 -22.55
CA ARG A 38 -1.58 11.86 -22.50
C ARG A 38 -1.87 12.31 -21.07
N TYR A 39 -2.60 11.50 -20.32
CA TYR A 39 -2.94 11.78 -18.91
C TYR A 39 -1.68 11.87 -18.04
N VAL A 40 -0.78 10.89 -18.16
CA VAL A 40 0.49 10.86 -17.42
C VAL A 40 1.37 12.04 -17.81
N GLY A 41 1.51 12.34 -19.11
CA GLY A 41 2.31 13.48 -19.60
C GLY A 41 1.84 14.84 -19.09
N MET A 42 0.57 14.95 -18.69
CA MET A 42 -0.03 16.13 -18.07
C MET A 42 0.06 16.12 -16.53
N GLY A 43 0.82 15.19 -15.93
CA GLY A 43 0.88 15.05 -14.46
C GLY A 43 -0.44 14.66 -13.82
N GLY A 44 -1.41 14.11 -14.58
CA GLY A 44 -2.77 13.80 -14.14
C GLY A 44 -3.70 15.02 -14.06
N ALA A 45 -3.28 16.20 -14.51
CA ALA A 45 -4.08 17.44 -14.43
C ALA A 45 -5.14 17.56 -15.55
N MET A 46 -5.91 16.48 -15.75
CA MET A 46 -6.91 16.37 -16.81
C MET A 46 -8.36 16.40 -16.30
N ASP A 47 -8.57 16.46 -15.00
CA ASP A 47 -9.86 16.24 -14.33
C ASP A 47 -10.96 17.24 -14.76
N ALA A 48 -10.60 18.52 -15.08
CA ALA A 48 -11.51 19.51 -15.65
C ALA A 48 -11.32 19.73 -17.15
N LEU A 49 -10.14 19.38 -17.70
CA LEU A 49 -9.90 19.42 -19.15
C LEU A 49 -10.69 18.32 -19.86
N GLY A 50 -10.75 17.13 -19.28
CA GLY A 50 -11.48 15.97 -19.77
C GLY A 50 -11.02 15.46 -21.13
N ALA A 51 -11.89 14.70 -21.81
CA ALA A 51 -11.62 14.06 -23.09
C ALA A 51 -10.36 13.16 -23.05
N ASP A 52 -10.21 12.44 -21.94
CA ASP A 52 -9.23 11.38 -21.74
C ASP A 52 -9.88 10.24 -20.95
N ILE A 53 -9.66 8.99 -21.39
CA ILE A 53 -10.30 7.81 -20.80
C ILE A 53 -9.89 7.64 -19.33
N SER A 54 -8.66 8.02 -18.97
CA SER A 54 -8.15 7.92 -17.60
C SER A 54 -8.90 8.78 -16.58
N THR A 55 -9.68 9.78 -17.04
CA THR A 55 -10.49 10.60 -16.13
C THR A 55 -11.68 9.86 -15.52
N MET A 56 -12.03 8.65 -16.00
CA MET A 56 -13.04 7.78 -15.37
C MET A 56 -12.71 7.50 -13.90
N GLY A 57 -11.43 7.31 -13.59
CA GLY A 57 -10.94 7.01 -12.25
C GLY A 57 -10.81 8.22 -11.32
N THR A 58 -10.84 9.47 -11.84
CA THR A 58 -10.60 10.69 -11.05
C THR A 58 -11.76 11.66 -11.07
N ASN A 59 -12.20 12.12 -12.25
CA ASN A 59 -13.43 12.91 -12.42
C ASN A 59 -14.24 12.32 -13.59
N PRO A 60 -15.25 11.50 -13.31
CA PRO A 60 -16.08 10.84 -14.33
C PRO A 60 -16.72 11.78 -15.35
N ALA A 61 -17.00 13.02 -14.98
CA ALA A 61 -17.56 14.05 -15.88
C ALA A 61 -16.62 14.40 -17.05
N GLY A 62 -15.32 14.10 -16.92
CA GLY A 62 -14.34 14.28 -18.00
C GLY A 62 -14.67 13.47 -19.26
N ILE A 63 -15.36 12.34 -19.12
CA ILE A 63 -15.84 11.53 -20.24
C ILE A 63 -16.99 12.23 -20.98
N GLY A 64 -17.77 13.07 -20.31
CA GLY A 64 -18.81 13.90 -20.91
C GLY A 64 -18.30 14.88 -21.98
N LEU A 65 -16.98 15.09 -22.08
CA LEU A 65 -16.35 15.93 -23.11
C LEU A 65 -16.08 15.21 -24.43
N PHE A 66 -16.20 13.88 -24.49
CA PHE A 66 -16.08 13.17 -25.76
C PHE A 66 -17.22 13.51 -26.72
N ARG A 67 -16.86 13.67 -28.00
CA ARG A 67 -17.78 13.95 -29.12
C ARG A 67 -17.75 12.84 -30.18
N HIS A 68 -16.76 12.00 -30.10
CA HIS A 68 -16.51 10.87 -30.97
C HIS A 68 -16.19 9.65 -30.13
N SER A 69 -16.57 8.49 -30.64
CA SER A 69 -16.20 7.22 -30.02
C SER A 69 -14.71 7.00 -30.17
N THR A 70 -14.08 6.43 -29.16
CA THR A 70 -12.63 6.21 -29.16
C THR A 70 -12.29 4.93 -28.41
N VAL A 71 -11.17 4.33 -28.78
CA VAL A 71 -10.54 3.21 -28.08
C VAL A 71 -9.07 3.52 -27.88
N SER A 72 -8.49 3.10 -26.77
CA SER A 72 -7.05 3.24 -26.53
C SER A 72 -6.48 2.08 -25.74
N ALA A 73 -5.19 1.82 -25.93
CA ALA A 73 -4.42 0.87 -25.14
C ALA A 73 -3.04 1.45 -24.81
N SER A 74 -2.53 1.16 -23.61
CA SER A 74 -1.26 1.65 -23.11
C SER A 74 -0.37 0.53 -22.59
N LEU A 75 0.92 0.61 -22.95
CA LEU A 75 1.98 -0.28 -22.48
C LEU A 75 3.09 0.56 -21.83
N GLY A 76 3.61 0.10 -20.72
CA GLY A 76 4.64 0.78 -19.96
C GLY A 76 5.88 -0.05 -19.70
N LEU A 77 6.96 0.65 -19.41
CA LEU A 77 8.20 0.12 -18.88
C LEU A 77 8.53 0.89 -17.60
N VAL A 78 8.59 0.18 -16.47
CA VAL A 78 8.90 0.77 -15.17
C VAL A 78 10.27 0.28 -14.72
N SER A 79 11.13 1.19 -14.30
CA SER A 79 12.48 0.90 -13.79
C SER A 79 12.70 1.60 -12.46
N GLN A 80 13.08 0.85 -11.43
CA GLN A 80 13.47 1.40 -10.14
C GLN A 80 14.97 1.75 -10.14
N GLN A 81 15.29 2.99 -9.79
CA GLN A 81 16.67 3.46 -9.67
C GLN A 81 17.32 2.86 -8.40
N ASP A 82 18.62 2.60 -8.48
CA ASP A 82 19.48 2.15 -7.36
C ASP A 82 19.05 0.82 -6.71
N ALA A 83 18.11 0.08 -7.33
CA ALA A 83 17.68 -1.23 -6.87
C ALA A 83 18.54 -2.36 -7.45
N GLN A 84 18.83 -3.36 -6.64
CA GLN A 84 19.44 -4.62 -7.06
C GLN A 84 18.37 -5.70 -7.17
N LYS A 85 18.60 -6.70 -8.03
CA LYS A 85 17.70 -7.85 -8.15
C LYS A 85 17.62 -8.60 -6.81
N PHE A 86 16.39 -8.82 -6.33
CA PHE A 86 16.13 -9.60 -5.14
C PHE A 86 14.93 -10.53 -5.36
N ASP A 87 14.97 -11.74 -4.86
CA ASP A 87 13.94 -12.77 -4.98
C ASP A 87 13.35 -12.89 -6.40
N GLY A 88 14.18 -12.84 -7.43
CA GLY A 88 13.72 -12.91 -8.82
C GLY A 88 13.04 -11.67 -9.39
N LEU A 89 12.76 -10.61 -8.59
CA LEU A 89 12.29 -9.33 -9.10
C LEU A 89 13.45 -8.52 -9.70
N ASN A 90 13.28 -8.11 -10.96
CA ASN A 90 14.21 -7.21 -11.61
C ASN A 90 13.82 -5.75 -11.34
N LYS A 91 14.82 -4.85 -11.38
CA LYS A 91 14.57 -3.41 -11.27
C LYS A 91 13.74 -2.81 -12.42
N THR A 92 13.68 -3.49 -13.56
CA THR A 92 12.97 -3.03 -14.76
C THR A 92 11.99 -4.08 -15.22
N ASN A 93 10.72 -3.70 -15.34
CA ASN A 93 9.61 -4.58 -15.69
C ASN A 93 8.69 -3.93 -16.72
N MET A 94 8.17 -4.72 -17.64
CA MET A 94 7.10 -4.29 -18.55
C MET A 94 5.76 -4.29 -17.82
N SER A 95 4.87 -3.38 -18.23
CA SER A 95 3.55 -3.22 -17.64
C SER A 95 2.50 -3.03 -18.72
N PHE A 96 1.37 -3.72 -18.59
CA PHE A 96 0.15 -3.38 -19.32
C PHE A 96 -0.65 -2.41 -18.45
N ASP A 97 -0.81 -1.18 -18.90
CA ASP A 97 -1.22 -0.08 -18.02
C ASP A 97 -2.67 0.37 -18.23
N GLN A 98 -3.20 0.28 -19.46
CA GLN A 98 -4.57 0.71 -19.74
C GLN A 98 -5.12 0.08 -21.01
N LEU A 99 -6.43 -0.22 -21.01
CA LEU A 99 -7.25 -0.54 -22.17
C LEU A 99 -8.65 0.01 -21.94
N GLY A 100 -9.14 0.84 -22.85
CA GLY A 100 -10.47 1.40 -22.65
C GLY A 100 -11.13 1.88 -23.94
N PHE A 101 -12.42 2.09 -23.83
CA PHE A 101 -13.21 2.69 -24.92
C PHE A 101 -14.26 3.64 -24.37
N VAL A 102 -14.67 4.59 -25.20
CA VAL A 102 -15.81 5.47 -25.00
C VAL A 102 -16.68 5.40 -26.24
N TYR A 103 -17.95 5.09 -26.04
CA TYR A 103 -18.99 5.22 -27.05
C TYR A 103 -19.74 6.52 -26.83
N SER A 104 -19.72 7.43 -27.80
CA SER A 104 -20.31 8.75 -27.74
C SER A 104 -21.54 8.86 -28.62
N THR A 105 -22.69 9.20 -28.03
CA THR A 105 -23.95 9.36 -28.72
C THR A 105 -24.44 10.81 -28.62
N ARG A 106 -24.73 11.41 -29.76
CA ARG A 106 -25.25 12.76 -29.83
C ARG A 106 -26.77 12.76 -29.58
N ILE A 107 -27.20 13.51 -28.56
CA ILE A 107 -28.62 13.67 -28.20
C ILE A 107 -29.21 14.94 -28.86
N SER A 108 -28.43 16.02 -28.84
CA SER A 108 -28.83 17.28 -29.47
C SER A 108 -27.63 17.95 -30.15
N ARG A 109 -27.80 19.16 -30.65
CA ARG A 109 -26.72 19.90 -31.33
C ARG A 109 -25.48 20.08 -30.46
N THR A 110 -25.68 20.25 -29.14
CA THR A 110 -24.62 20.56 -28.17
C THR A 110 -24.62 19.63 -26.95
N SER A 111 -25.43 18.55 -26.97
CA SER A 111 -25.51 17.60 -25.86
C SER A 111 -25.22 16.18 -26.32
N PHE A 112 -24.47 15.45 -25.51
CA PHE A 112 -24.05 14.08 -25.75
C PHE A 112 -24.24 13.24 -24.49
N VAL A 113 -24.42 11.94 -24.69
CA VAL A 113 -24.34 10.92 -23.65
C VAL A 113 -23.26 9.93 -24.06
N ASN A 114 -22.43 9.58 -23.13
CA ASN A 114 -21.26 8.72 -23.34
C ASN A 114 -21.33 7.54 -22.37
N VAL A 115 -21.01 6.36 -22.89
CA VAL A 115 -20.76 5.15 -22.09
C VAL A 115 -19.32 4.76 -22.30
N GLY A 116 -18.61 4.48 -21.20
CA GLY A 116 -17.21 4.12 -21.27
C GLY A 116 -16.87 2.92 -20.41
N PHE A 117 -15.81 2.25 -20.82
CA PHE A 117 -15.14 1.22 -20.05
C PHE A 117 -13.64 1.50 -20.05
N ASN A 118 -13.00 1.33 -18.91
CA ASN A 118 -11.58 1.46 -18.78
C ASN A 118 -11.03 0.41 -17.83
N TYR A 119 -10.12 -0.43 -18.32
CA TYR A 119 -9.18 -1.18 -17.50
C TYR A 119 -7.93 -0.34 -17.32
N HIS A 120 -7.48 -0.14 -16.09
CA HIS A 120 -6.18 0.46 -15.86
C HIS A 120 -5.53 -0.07 -14.58
N LYS A 121 -4.20 -0.09 -14.58
CA LYS A 121 -3.43 -0.42 -13.39
C LYS A 121 -3.34 0.81 -12.51
N SER A 122 -4.13 0.84 -11.45
CA SER A 122 -4.17 1.98 -10.50
C SER A 122 -2.99 1.96 -9.53
N LYS A 123 -2.40 0.79 -9.26
CA LYS A 123 -1.23 0.65 -8.41
C LYS A 123 -0.31 -0.45 -8.90
N ASN A 124 0.99 -0.17 -8.92
CA ASN A 124 2.05 -1.14 -9.17
C ASN A 124 2.87 -1.34 -7.89
N PHE A 125 2.80 -2.54 -7.32
CA PHE A 125 3.53 -2.88 -6.09
C PHE A 125 5.01 -3.20 -6.31
N ASP A 126 5.47 -3.38 -7.55
CA ASP A 126 6.87 -3.75 -7.83
C ASP A 126 7.83 -2.77 -7.16
N GLN A 127 8.51 -3.23 -6.12
CA GLN A 127 9.45 -2.45 -5.34
C GLN A 127 10.49 -3.35 -4.70
N ILE A 128 11.75 -2.97 -4.82
CA ILE A 128 12.85 -3.58 -4.08
C ILE A 128 13.31 -2.56 -3.04
N LEU A 129 13.45 -3.01 -1.79
CA LEU A 129 13.93 -2.21 -0.68
C LEU A 129 15.05 -2.95 0.03
N SER A 130 16.19 -2.28 0.22
CA SER A 130 17.29 -2.76 1.05
C SER A 130 17.59 -1.73 2.11
N ALA A 131 17.84 -2.19 3.34
CA ALA A 131 18.21 -1.36 4.48
C ALA A 131 19.20 -2.11 5.38
N ALA A 132 20.09 -1.37 6.01
CA ALA A 132 20.97 -1.90 7.04
C ALA A 132 21.33 -0.78 8.01
N ASN A 133 21.52 -1.11 9.28
CA ASN A 133 21.97 -0.15 10.28
C ASN A 133 22.50 -0.87 11.52
N GLU A 134 23.12 -0.11 12.42
CA GLU A 134 23.53 -0.56 13.74
C GLU A 134 22.34 -0.64 14.69
N LEU A 135 22.39 -1.56 15.63
CA LEU A 135 21.48 -1.68 16.77
C LEU A 135 22.27 -1.43 18.06
N THR A 136 21.64 -0.78 19.04
CA THR A 136 22.29 -0.48 20.32
C THR A 136 21.47 -1.06 21.46
N LYS A 137 21.95 -2.15 22.04
CA LYS A 137 21.30 -2.86 23.15
C LYS A 137 19.84 -3.21 22.86
N CYS A 138 19.56 -3.64 21.65
CA CYS A 138 18.22 -4.05 21.23
C CYS A 138 18.31 -5.13 20.14
N SER A 139 17.23 -5.87 19.97
CA SER A 139 17.06 -6.89 18.94
C SER A 139 15.59 -7.23 18.81
N GLN A 140 15.21 -7.97 17.78
CA GLN A 140 13.83 -8.41 17.63
C GLN A 140 13.43 -9.41 18.74
N ASN A 141 14.36 -10.27 19.19
CA ASN A 141 14.09 -11.16 20.30
C ASN A 141 14.03 -10.43 21.66
N ALA A 142 14.81 -9.35 21.84
CA ALA A 142 14.66 -8.49 23.02
C ALA A 142 13.28 -7.82 23.08
N LEU A 143 12.74 -7.37 21.92
CA LEU A 143 11.37 -6.85 21.84
C LEU A 143 10.35 -7.88 22.35
N THR A 144 10.46 -9.14 21.91
CA THR A 144 9.60 -10.25 22.37
C THR A 144 9.72 -10.45 23.88
N TYR A 145 10.94 -10.47 24.43
CA TYR A 145 11.19 -10.61 25.87
C TYR A 145 10.54 -9.48 26.65
N HIS A 146 10.70 -8.23 26.22
CA HIS A 146 10.12 -7.08 26.91
C HIS A 146 8.59 -7.05 26.85
N LYS A 147 7.99 -7.51 25.75
CA LYS A 147 6.53 -7.71 25.66
C LYS A 147 6.05 -8.72 26.71
N ASP A 148 6.75 -9.84 26.85
CA ASP A 148 6.46 -10.87 27.85
C ASP A 148 6.55 -10.30 29.27
N GLN A 149 7.63 -9.63 29.61
CA GLN A 149 7.84 -9.05 30.95
C GLN A 149 6.77 -8.02 31.31
N ILE A 150 6.34 -7.17 30.37
CA ILE A 150 5.25 -6.24 30.59
C ILE A 150 3.93 -6.98 30.81
N GLY A 151 3.67 -8.00 30.03
CA GLY A 151 2.48 -8.86 30.18
C GLY A 151 2.43 -9.55 31.55
N TYR A 152 3.55 -10.08 31.99
CA TYR A 152 3.67 -10.75 33.31
C TYR A 152 3.49 -9.79 34.50
N VAL A 153 4.06 -8.59 34.42
CA VAL A 153 4.02 -7.59 35.51
C VAL A 153 2.63 -6.96 35.65
N HIS A 154 1.92 -6.76 34.56
CA HIS A 154 0.56 -6.24 34.59
C HIS A 154 -0.43 -7.37 34.86
N GLN A 155 -0.99 -7.43 36.07
CA GLN A 155 -2.04 -8.39 36.42
C GLN A 155 -3.15 -8.39 35.35
N GLY A 156 -3.30 -9.51 34.65
CA GLY A 156 -4.22 -9.65 33.55
C GLY A 156 -3.60 -9.52 32.14
N GLY A 157 -2.27 -9.31 32.04
CA GLY A 157 -1.55 -9.37 30.78
C GLY A 157 -1.37 -10.79 30.24
N TYR A 158 -1.20 -10.94 28.92
CA TYR A 158 -0.68 -12.17 28.32
C TYR A 158 0.83 -12.22 28.51
N TYR A 159 1.32 -13.41 28.79
CA TYR A 159 2.75 -13.71 28.84
C TYR A 159 3.00 -15.06 28.16
N LEU A 160 4.24 -15.29 27.75
CA LEU A 160 4.65 -16.55 27.15
C LEU A 160 4.92 -17.56 28.27
N ASP A 161 4.34 -18.74 28.16
CA ASP A 161 4.53 -19.81 29.12
C ASP A 161 4.93 -21.12 28.42
N PHE A 162 5.71 -21.93 29.11
CA PHE A 162 6.21 -23.19 28.59
C PHE A 162 5.15 -24.28 28.67
N ASN A 163 4.77 -24.83 27.52
CA ASN A 163 3.86 -25.97 27.46
C ASN A 163 4.63 -27.28 27.53
N THR A 164 4.63 -27.92 28.70
CA THR A 164 5.37 -29.17 28.98
C THR A 164 4.89 -30.36 28.15
N ASP A 165 3.68 -30.33 27.60
CA ASP A 165 3.15 -31.46 26.82
C ASP A 165 3.74 -31.54 25.41
N ASN A 166 4.22 -30.41 24.86
CA ASN A 166 4.74 -30.31 23.50
C ASN A 166 6.14 -29.72 23.39
N ASP A 167 6.81 -29.40 24.49
CA ASP A 167 8.07 -28.66 24.52
C ASP A 167 8.03 -27.36 23.72
N LEU A 168 6.90 -26.67 23.72
CA LEU A 168 6.64 -25.46 22.97
C LEU A 168 6.10 -24.37 23.89
N ILE A 169 6.43 -23.12 23.60
CA ILE A 169 5.87 -21.96 24.29
C ILE A 169 4.50 -21.63 23.68
N GLY A 170 3.49 -21.65 24.52
CA GLY A 170 2.20 -21.02 24.27
C GLY A 170 2.12 -19.64 24.92
N TYR A 171 0.95 -19.09 25.04
CA TYR A 171 0.71 -17.94 25.90
C TYR A 171 -0.43 -18.23 26.87
N GLU A 172 -0.31 -17.68 28.06
CA GLU A 172 -1.36 -17.72 29.04
C GLU A 172 -1.87 -16.31 29.37
N SER A 173 -3.13 -16.24 29.76
CA SER A 173 -3.73 -15.03 30.32
C SER A 173 -4.11 -15.27 31.76
N GLN A 174 -3.69 -14.39 32.67
CA GLN A 174 -4.08 -14.46 34.07
C GLN A 174 -5.55 -14.09 34.30
N THR A 175 -6.21 -13.50 33.31
CA THR A 175 -7.62 -13.16 33.33
C THR A 175 -8.25 -13.38 31.96
N SER A 176 -9.58 -13.54 31.93
CA SER A 176 -10.37 -13.57 30.68
C SER A 176 -10.49 -12.19 30.01
N ASP A 177 -9.75 -11.17 30.46
CA ASP A 177 -9.78 -9.82 29.89
C ASP A 177 -8.76 -9.74 28.75
N TYR A 178 -9.24 -9.74 27.52
CA TYR A 178 -8.48 -9.65 26.28
C TYR A 178 -7.79 -8.29 26.04
N ARG A 179 -7.65 -7.42 27.02
CA ARG A 179 -6.93 -6.12 26.91
C ARG A 179 -5.42 -6.26 27.04
N ALA A 180 -4.93 -7.45 27.11
CA ALA A 180 -3.53 -7.76 27.22
C ALA A 180 -2.82 -7.59 25.87
N GLN A 181 -1.51 -7.52 25.92
CA GLN A 181 -0.69 -7.43 24.72
C GLN A 181 -0.83 -8.65 23.83
N THR A 182 -0.78 -8.44 22.52
CA THR A 182 -0.81 -9.52 21.54
C THR A 182 0.61 -9.88 21.11
N PHE A 183 0.89 -11.17 20.97
CA PHE A 183 2.14 -11.68 20.42
C PHE A 183 1.97 -11.96 18.93
N THR A 184 2.96 -11.54 18.13
CA THR A 184 3.00 -11.78 16.68
C THR A 184 3.51 -13.18 16.37
N GLN A 185 3.38 -13.64 15.13
CA GLN A 185 4.02 -14.90 14.68
C GLN A 185 5.55 -14.85 14.87
N ALA A 186 6.18 -13.68 14.67
CA ALA A 186 7.60 -13.50 14.91
C ALA A 186 7.96 -13.66 16.40
N ASP A 187 7.12 -13.19 17.32
CA ASP A 187 7.31 -13.37 18.76
C ASP A 187 7.32 -14.85 19.16
N TYR A 188 6.39 -15.65 18.60
CA TYR A 188 6.39 -17.10 18.87
C TYR A 188 7.61 -17.81 18.29
N LEU A 189 8.07 -17.42 17.11
CA LEU A 189 9.30 -17.97 16.54
C LEU A 189 10.51 -17.62 17.40
N ASN A 190 10.60 -16.37 17.87
CA ASN A 190 11.65 -15.95 18.81
C ASN A 190 11.65 -16.81 20.07
N ALA A 191 10.51 -16.91 20.72
CA ALA A 191 10.36 -17.62 21.98
C ALA A 191 10.75 -19.11 21.83
N ASN A 192 10.23 -19.78 20.82
CA ASN A 192 10.42 -21.22 20.66
C ASN A 192 11.78 -21.60 20.06
N VAL A 193 12.29 -20.83 19.09
CA VAL A 193 13.49 -21.21 18.34
C VAL A 193 14.77 -20.70 19.00
N LEU A 194 14.75 -19.43 19.45
CA LEU A 194 15.96 -18.71 19.86
C LEU A 194 16.07 -18.52 21.37
N MET A 195 14.95 -18.25 22.05
CA MET A 195 14.97 -17.71 23.40
C MET A 195 14.82 -18.77 24.49
N LEU A 196 14.11 -19.88 24.21
CA LEU A 196 13.89 -20.95 25.18
C LEU A 196 15.20 -21.68 25.49
N ASP A 197 15.60 -21.68 26.76
CA ASP A 197 16.66 -22.53 27.28
C ASP A 197 16.06 -23.89 27.67
N PRO A 198 16.48 -25.00 27.04
CA PRO A 198 15.93 -26.32 27.32
C PRO A 198 16.31 -26.88 28.71
N ASP A 199 17.35 -26.34 29.33
CA ASP A 199 17.86 -26.86 30.61
C ASP A 199 17.05 -26.35 31.80
N ASP A 200 16.67 -25.05 31.80
CA ASP A 200 15.91 -24.43 32.90
C ASP A 200 14.49 -24.01 32.51
N GLN A 201 14.10 -24.20 31.24
CA GLN A 201 12.76 -23.91 30.71
C GLN A 201 12.35 -22.44 30.85
N LYS A 202 13.34 -21.53 30.75
CA LYS A 202 13.14 -20.09 30.78
C LYS A 202 13.51 -19.47 29.46
N ILE A 203 12.94 -18.31 29.19
CA ILE A 203 13.30 -17.50 28.02
C ILE A 203 14.38 -16.50 28.38
N TYR A 204 15.36 -16.39 27.49
CA TYR A 204 16.45 -15.42 27.55
C TYR A 204 16.53 -14.71 26.22
N TYR A 205 17.05 -13.49 26.21
CA TYR A 205 17.28 -12.75 24.98
C TYR A 205 18.75 -12.36 24.81
N ASN A 206 19.11 -12.04 23.58
CA ASN A 206 20.41 -11.51 23.23
C ASN A 206 20.21 -10.22 22.45
N ASP A 207 21.02 -9.21 22.76
CA ASP A 207 21.08 -7.99 21.96
C ASP A 207 21.70 -8.29 20.57
N ALA A 208 21.53 -7.34 19.65
CA ALA A 208 22.20 -7.34 18.37
C ALA A 208 23.02 -6.06 18.18
N ASN A 209 24.10 -6.13 17.40
CA ASN A 209 24.91 -4.97 17.06
C ASN A 209 24.54 -4.35 15.71
N GLY A 210 23.75 -5.03 14.90
CA GLY A 210 23.30 -4.54 13.61
C GLY A 210 22.34 -5.49 12.91
N TYR A 211 21.70 -4.95 11.86
CA TYR A 211 20.77 -5.71 11.02
C TYR A 211 20.98 -5.44 9.53
N THR A 212 20.51 -6.38 8.74
CA THR A 212 20.31 -6.26 7.29
C THR A 212 18.86 -6.59 6.94
N PHE A 213 18.31 -5.92 5.94
CA PHE A 213 16.95 -6.14 5.46
C PHE A 213 16.90 -6.00 3.95
N ASP A 214 16.31 -6.99 3.29
CA ASP A 214 16.00 -6.97 1.88
C ASP A 214 14.54 -7.38 1.66
N ARG A 215 13.84 -6.68 0.75
CA ARG A 215 12.43 -6.95 0.44
C ARG A 215 12.12 -6.73 -1.03
N ALA A 216 11.36 -7.65 -1.61
CA ALA A 216 10.75 -7.50 -2.93
C ALA A 216 9.22 -7.55 -2.81
N HIS A 217 8.56 -6.51 -3.28
CA HIS A 217 7.12 -6.48 -3.49
C HIS A 217 6.79 -6.63 -4.96
N ARG A 218 5.70 -7.32 -5.29
CA ARG A 218 5.19 -7.53 -6.66
C ARG A 218 3.69 -7.45 -6.68
N GLY A 219 3.17 -7.19 -7.88
CA GLY A 219 1.74 -7.24 -8.14
C GLY A 219 1.14 -5.88 -8.42
N TRP A 220 -0.18 -5.81 -8.30
CA TRP A 220 -0.97 -4.68 -8.76
C TRP A 220 -2.32 -4.55 -8.07
N ILE A 221 -2.90 -3.37 -8.21
CA ILE A 221 -4.34 -3.16 -8.18
C ILE A 221 -4.73 -2.75 -9.59
N ASN A 222 -5.60 -3.56 -10.21
CA ASN A 222 -6.19 -3.26 -11.51
C ASN A 222 -7.63 -2.81 -11.32
N ASP A 223 -7.98 -1.69 -11.92
CA ASP A 223 -9.31 -1.13 -11.86
C ASP A 223 -10.05 -1.38 -13.17
N PHE A 224 -11.30 -1.81 -13.05
CA PHE A 224 -12.26 -1.97 -14.14
C PHE A 224 -13.38 -0.94 -13.91
N ASP A 225 -13.30 0.17 -14.62
CA ASP A 225 -14.25 1.27 -14.50
C ASP A 225 -15.32 1.19 -15.58
N VAL A 226 -16.59 1.22 -15.18
CA VAL A 226 -17.75 1.40 -16.06
C VAL A 226 -18.33 2.78 -15.83
N ASN A 227 -18.39 3.59 -16.89
CA ASN A 227 -18.78 5.00 -16.80
C ASN A 227 -20.04 5.30 -17.61
N LEU A 228 -20.92 6.09 -17.01
CA LEU A 228 -22.02 6.78 -17.68
C LEU A 228 -21.86 8.27 -17.46
N SER A 229 -21.79 9.03 -18.54
CA SER A 229 -21.56 10.47 -18.47
C SER A 229 -22.26 11.21 -19.61
N GLY A 230 -22.31 12.51 -19.48
CA GLY A 230 -22.88 13.34 -20.53
C GLY A 230 -22.65 14.82 -20.31
N ASN A 231 -23.15 15.60 -21.24
CA ASN A 231 -23.15 17.05 -21.13
C ASN A 231 -24.48 17.64 -21.55
N VAL A 232 -24.74 18.81 -20.98
CA VAL A 232 -25.87 19.65 -21.32
C VAL A 232 -25.33 20.97 -21.88
N ASN A 233 -25.65 21.26 -23.13
CA ASN A 233 -25.36 22.52 -23.84
C ASN A 233 -23.86 22.94 -23.80
N ASP A 234 -22.94 22.00 -23.79
CA ASP A 234 -21.49 22.24 -23.68
C ASP A 234 -21.07 23.15 -22.50
N ARG A 235 -21.94 23.24 -21.47
CA ARG A 235 -21.70 24.03 -20.25
C ARG A 235 -21.61 23.21 -18.99
N PHE A 236 -22.49 22.23 -18.85
CA PHE A 236 -22.56 21.35 -17.67
C PHE A 236 -22.29 19.91 -18.08
N TYR A 237 -21.30 19.31 -17.47
CA TYR A 237 -20.87 17.92 -17.70
C TYR A 237 -21.05 17.16 -16.40
N TRP A 238 -21.51 15.94 -16.50
CA TRP A 238 -21.73 15.04 -15.37
C TRP A 238 -21.23 13.64 -15.69
N GLY A 239 -20.91 12.88 -14.68
CA GLY A 239 -20.49 11.49 -14.86
C GLY A 239 -20.53 10.71 -13.57
N PHE A 240 -20.77 9.40 -13.74
CA PHE A 240 -20.74 8.39 -12.69
C PHE A 240 -19.88 7.23 -13.17
N THR A 241 -19.09 6.68 -12.26
CA THR A 241 -18.27 5.48 -12.51
C THR A 241 -18.51 4.47 -11.41
N LEU A 242 -18.75 3.22 -11.80
CA LEU A 242 -18.62 2.05 -10.94
C LEU A 242 -17.22 1.49 -11.15
N GLY A 243 -16.42 1.45 -10.09
CA GLY A 243 -15.09 0.85 -10.08
C GLY A 243 -15.10 -0.53 -9.44
N ILE A 244 -14.46 -1.49 -10.09
CA ILE A 244 -14.20 -2.84 -9.56
C ILE A 244 -12.68 -3.00 -9.55
N HIS A 245 -12.13 -3.36 -8.38
CA HIS A 245 -10.69 -3.46 -8.16
C HIS A 245 -10.28 -4.93 -8.01
N ASP A 246 -9.27 -5.39 -8.76
CA ASP A 246 -8.61 -6.69 -8.58
C ASP A 246 -7.26 -6.47 -7.90
N VAL A 247 -7.09 -7.02 -6.72
CA VAL A 247 -5.88 -6.90 -5.91
C VAL A 247 -5.07 -8.18 -6.02
N ARG A 248 -3.79 -8.03 -6.35
CA ARG A 248 -2.78 -9.09 -6.34
C ARG A 248 -1.49 -8.52 -5.78
N TYR A 249 -1.12 -8.93 -4.59
CA TYR A 249 0.12 -8.54 -3.94
C TYR A 249 0.89 -9.77 -3.50
N LYS A 250 2.20 -9.74 -3.75
CA LYS A 250 3.17 -10.71 -3.23
C LYS A 250 4.36 -9.96 -2.64
N GLY A 251 4.71 -10.32 -1.42
CA GLY A 251 5.89 -9.82 -0.74
C GLY A 251 6.81 -10.96 -0.35
N TYR A 252 8.11 -10.75 -0.45
CA TYR A 252 9.13 -11.57 0.18
C TYR A 252 10.16 -10.67 0.83
N SER A 253 10.53 -10.96 2.08
CA SER A 253 11.56 -10.22 2.80
C SER A 253 12.46 -11.15 3.59
N GLU A 254 13.72 -10.73 3.76
CA GLU A 254 14.70 -11.32 4.66
C GLU A 254 15.21 -10.24 5.62
N TYR A 255 15.13 -10.52 6.91
CA TYR A 255 15.65 -9.67 7.97
C TYR A 255 16.68 -10.48 8.76
N GLY A 256 17.90 -9.99 8.88
CA GLY A 256 18.98 -10.66 9.60
C GLY A 256 19.57 -9.80 10.69
N GLU A 257 19.84 -10.38 11.87
CA GLU A 257 20.53 -9.75 12.99
C GLU A 257 21.84 -10.47 13.30
N THR A 258 22.87 -9.69 13.67
CA THR A 258 24.11 -10.21 14.28
C THR A 258 23.99 -10.09 15.79
N LEU A 259 23.86 -11.24 16.47
CA LEU A 259 23.66 -11.31 17.91
C LEU A 259 24.96 -11.13 18.68
N VAL A 260 24.86 -10.49 19.85
CA VAL A 260 25.97 -10.25 20.76
C VAL A 260 25.68 -10.78 22.16
N ALA A 261 26.69 -11.31 22.83
CA ALA A 261 26.60 -11.82 24.19
C ALA A 261 27.23 -10.86 25.20
N GLY A 262 26.51 -10.62 26.29
CA GLY A 262 27.02 -9.88 27.46
C GLY A 262 27.35 -8.41 27.20
N ALA A 263 27.89 -7.75 28.23
CA ALA A 263 28.24 -6.33 28.18
C ALA A 263 29.43 -5.98 27.25
N GLY A 264 30.10 -6.99 26.67
CA GLY A 264 31.29 -6.84 25.82
C GLY A 264 31.03 -6.78 24.33
N ASN A 265 29.77 -6.88 23.88
CA ASN A 265 29.39 -6.95 22.45
C ASN A 265 30.14 -8.04 21.65
N GLU A 266 30.49 -9.16 22.29
CA GLU A 266 31.10 -10.30 21.60
C GLU A 266 30.05 -10.97 20.69
N GLU A 267 30.33 -11.06 19.39
CA GLU A 267 29.46 -11.72 18.45
C GLU A 267 29.28 -13.21 18.79
N CYS A 268 28.03 -13.65 18.89
CA CYS A 268 27.70 -15.00 19.31
C CYS A 268 26.87 -15.77 18.28
N GLY A 269 26.67 -15.21 17.09
CA GLY A 269 25.96 -15.82 15.98
C GLY A 269 25.03 -14.84 15.29
N SER A 270 24.15 -15.38 14.48
CA SER A 270 23.17 -14.59 13.73
C SER A 270 21.81 -15.29 13.67
N VAL A 271 20.78 -14.52 13.43
CA VAL A 271 19.43 -15.01 13.17
C VAL A 271 18.90 -14.36 11.90
N VAL A 272 18.16 -15.13 11.08
CA VAL A 272 17.52 -14.64 9.86
C VAL A 272 16.04 -14.99 9.88
N TYR A 273 15.20 -13.99 9.64
CA TYR A 273 13.76 -14.14 9.47
C TYR A 273 13.43 -13.93 7.99
N GLY A 274 12.77 -14.90 7.38
CA GLY A 274 12.22 -14.75 6.05
C GLY A 274 10.69 -14.74 6.13
N ASP A 275 10.06 -13.85 5.39
CA ASP A 275 8.60 -13.76 5.31
C ASP A 275 8.13 -13.73 3.86
N GLN A 276 7.18 -14.59 3.55
CA GLN A 276 6.47 -14.59 2.28
C GLN A 276 5.01 -14.27 2.54
N ARG A 277 4.48 -13.29 1.81
CA ARG A 277 3.07 -12.88 1.93
C ARG A 277 2.40 -12.77 0.57
N ASP A 278 1.20 -13.31 0.48
CA ASP A 278 0.29 -13.22 -0.66
C ASP A 278 -1.02 -12.56 -0.21
N ILE A 279 -1.46 -11.50 -0.91
CA ILE A 279 -2.78 -10.88 -0.71
C ILE A 279 -3.51 -10.86 -2.04
N LYS A 280 -4.75 -11.32 -2.06
CA LYS A 280 -5.61 -11.34 -3.24
C LYS A 280 -7.05 -11.03 -2.85
N GLY A 281 -7.80 -10.48 -3.78
CA GLY A 281 -9.22 -10.24 -3.62
C GLY A 281 -9.72 -9.11 -4.48
N THR A 282 -10.89 -8.62 -4.15
CA THR A 282 -11.59 -7.61 -4.93
C THR A 282 -12.07 -6.45 -4.07
N GLY A 283 -12.36 -5.33 -4.72
CA GLY A 283 -12.98 -4.17 -4.08
C GLY A 283 -13.94 -3.49 -5.03
N ILE A 284 -14.86 -2.72 -4.47
CA ILE A 284 -15.85 -1.95 -5.24
C ILE A 284 -15.89 -0.52 -4.72
N ASP A 285 -16.00 0.46 -5.62
CA ASP A 285 -16.27 1.86 -5.29
C ASP A 285 -17.22 2.52 -6.28
N LEU A 286 -17.74 3.67 -5.91
CA LEU A 286 -18.55 4.55 -6.75
C LEU A 286 -17.89 5.92 -6.83
N LYS A 287 -17.81 6.48 -8.04
CA LYS A 287 -17.28 7.82 -8.29
C LYS A 287 -18.31 8.68 -8.98
N ALA A 288 -18.42 9.94 -8.59
CA ALA A 288 -19.26 10.93 -9.22
C ALA A 288 -18.48 12.21 -9.51
N GLY A 289 -18.81 12.87 -10.59
CA GLY A 289 -18.16 14.11 -10.95
C GLY A 289 -19.04 15.06 -11.73
N ILE A 290 -18.69 16.33 -11.62
CA ILE A 290 -19.27 17.40 -12.43
C ILE A 290 -18.16 18.31 -12.98
N ILE A 291 -18.37 18.86 -14.17
CA ILE A 291 -17.55 19.93 -14.72
C ILE A 291 -18.50 21.03 -15.20
N PHE A 292 -18.20 22.25 -14.82
CA PHE A 292 -19.00 23.41 -15.17
C PHE A 292 -18.14 24.45 -15.90
N ARG A 293 -18.70 25.04 -16.96
CA ARG A 293 -18.14 26.14 -17.74
C ARG A 293 -18.90 27.42 -17.39
N PRO A 294 -18.37 28.29 -16.49
CA PRO A 294 -19.08 29.42 -15.93
C PRO A 294 -19.47 30.48 -17.00
N VAL A 295 -18.55 30.73 -17.93
CA VAL A 295 -18.69 31.76 -18.96
C VAL A 295 -18.79 31.07 -20.33
N GLU A 296 -19.85 31.37 -21.07
CA GLU A 296 -20.14 30.67 -22.33
C GLU A 296 -19.07 30.90 -23.41
N GLU A 297 -18.54 32.11 -23.49
CA GLU A 297 -17.49 32.48 -24.45
C GLU A 297 -16.08 32.02 -24.02
N SER A 298 -15.90 31.66 -22.75
CA SER A 298 -14.61 31.21 -22.22
C SER A 298 -14.52 29.70 -22.18
N PRO A 299 -13.43 29.08 -22.63
CA PRO A 299 -13.18 27.65 -22.49
C PRO A 299 -12.75 27.25 -21.06
N PHE A 300 -12.79 28.17 -20.08
CA PHE A 300 -12.49 27.90 -18.69
C PHE A 300 -13.52 26.96 -18.06
N ARG A 301 -13.03 25.98 -17.30
CA ARG A 301 -13.84 24.95 -16.65
C ARG A 301 -13.42 24.76 -15.20
N LEU A 302 -14.40 24.47 -14.35
CA LEU A 302 -14.21 24.05 -12.97
C LEU A 302 -14.81 22.65 -12.81
N GLY A 303 -14.09 21.77 -12.13
CA GLY A 303 -14.52 20.40 -11.88
C GLY A 303 -14.52 20.07 -10.39
N LEU A 304 -15.53 19.29 -9.98
CA LEU A 304 -15.64 18.68 -8.66
C LEU A 304 -15.83 17.18 -8.85
N SER A 305 -15.23 16.40 -7.98
CA SER A 305 -15.41 14.95 -7.95
C SER A 305 -15.41 14.41 -6.53
N VAL A 306 -16.09 13.30 -6.35
CA VAL A 306 -16.12 12.54 -5.10
C VAL A 306 -16.06 11.05 -5.43
N ALA A 307 -15.29 10.29 -4.64
CA ALA A 307 -15.33 8.85 -4.65
C ALA A 307 -15.66 8.33 -3.25
N THR A 308 -16.49 7.28 -3.19
CA THR A 308 -16.77 6.57 -1.95
C THR A 308 -15.52 5.87 -1.44
N PRO A 309 -15.53 5.34 -0.22
CA PRO A 309 -14.61 4.27 0.16
C PRO A 309 -14.61 3.15 -0.88
N THR A 310 -13.46 2.53 -1.08
CA THR A 310 -13.40 1.21 -1.72
C THR A 310 -13.60 0.17 -0.64
N TRP A 311 -14.61 -0.65 -0.79
CA TRP A 311 -14.88 -1.79 0.09
C TRP A 311 -14.15 -3.00 -0.46
N TYR A 312 -13.05 -3.37 0.21
CA TYR A 312 -12.24 -4.52 -0.15
C TYR A 312 -12.64 -5.76 0.64
N ASP A 313 -12.72 -6.87 -0.07
CA ASP A 313 -12.79 -8.23 0.46
C ASP A 313 -11.55 -8.99 -0.01
N LEU A 314 -10.69 -9.36 0.94
CA LEU A 314 -9.34 -9.80 0.69
C LEU A 314 -9.00 -11.06 1.49
N THR A 315 -8.23 -11.93 0.87
CA THR A 315 -7.56 -13.06 1.52
C THR A 315 -6.08 -12.79 1.58
N THR A 316 -5.47 -12.96 2.75
CA THR A 316 -4.02 -12.98 2.92
C THR A 316 -3.56 -14.38 3.29
N SER A 317 -2.37 -14.76 2.85
CA SER A 317 -1.63 -15.90 3.37
C SER A 317 -0.17 -15.52 3.55
N ASN A 318 0.43 -16.00 4.63
CA ASN A 318 1.84 -15.78 4.89
C ASN A 318 2.52 -17.08 5.33
N GLU A 319 3.82 -17.13 5.09
CA GLU A 319 4.73 -18.14 5.64
C GLU A 319 5.97 -17.41 6.13
N THR A 320 6.23 -17.49 7.44
CA THR A 320 7.38 -16.89 8.09
C THR A 320 8.30 -18.01 8.57
N TYR A 321 9.58 -17.89 8.32
CA TYR A 321 10.58 -18.82 8.85
C TYR A 321 11.68 -18.08 9.60
N MET A 322 12.31 -18.77 10.53
CA MET A 322 13.46 -18.32 11.28
C MET A 322 14.60 -19.33 11.15
N LEU A 323 15.78 -18.82 10.84
CA LEU A 323 17.03 -19.59 10.87
C LEU A 323 17.89 -19.08 12.02
N ASN A 324 18.17 -19.95 12.98
CA ASN A 324 19.03 -19.65 14.13
C ASN A 324 20.42 -20.25 13.89
N ASN A 325 21.37 -19.37 13.59
CA ASN A 325 22.78 -19.70 13.42
C ASN A 325 23.62 -19.28 14.64
N SER A 326 22.99 -19.19 15.81
CA SER A 326 23.63 -18.88 17.07
C SER A 326 23.84 -20.14 17.92
N ARG A 327 24.50 -19.98 19.05
CA ARG A 327 24.65 -21.04 20.06
C ARG A 327 23.51 -21.13 21.06
N PHE A 328 22.52 -20.25 20.92
CA PHE A 328 21.39 -20.10 21.82
C PHE A 328 20.13 -20.76 21.27
N GLY A 329 19.20 -21.02 22.17
CA GLY A 329 17.92 -21.58 21.84
C GLY A 329 17.90 -23.08 21.64
N GLN A 330 16.70 -23.62 21.45
CA GLN A 330 16.43 -25.06 21.40
C GLN A 330 16.51 -25.61 19.97
N TRP A 331 16.20 -24.78 18.95
CA TRP A 331 16.04 -25.22 17.57
C TRP A 331 16.91 -24.43 16.60
N ASP A 332 17.42 -25.10 15.57
CA ASP A 332 18.18 -24.46 14.50
C ASP A 332 17.27 -23.68 13.52
N ASN A 333 15.97 -23.99 13.48
CA ASN A 333 14.98 -23.31 12.62
C ASN A 333 13.55 -23.50 13.12
N GLY A 334 12.65 -22.63 12.64
CA GLY A 334 11.21 -22.74 12.86
C GLY A 334 10.43 -22.11 11.71
N ARG A 335 9.14 -22.44 11.64
CA ARG A 335 8.19 -21.88 10.66
C ARG A 335 6.85 -21.63 11.31
N SER A 336 6.17 -20.59 10.81
CA SER A 336 4.79 -20.26 11.12
C SER A 336 4.10 -19.80 9.86
N GLY A 337 2.82 -20.08 9.71
CA GLY A 337 2.06 -19.62 8.55
C GLY A 337 0.58 -19.60 8.83
N GLU A 338 -0.10 -18.60 8.28
CA GLU A 338 -1.52 -18.36 8.43
C GLU A 338 -2.17 -17.98 7.10
N SER A 339 -3.46 -18.27 6.99
CA SER A 339 -4.27 -17.83 5.86
C SER A 339 -5.65 -17.45 6.36
N TYR A 340 -6.08 -16.23 6.06
CA TYR A 340 -7.37 -15.71 6.53
C TYR A 340 -7.96 -14.66 5.59
N GLU A 341 -9.26 -14.46 5.70
CA GLU A 341 -10.01 -13.42 5.00
C GLU A 341 -10.17 -12.20 5.90
N PHE A 342 -10.13 -11.01 5.31
CA PHE A 342 -10.32 -9.75 6.02
C PHE A 342 -10.96 -8.70 5.11
N HIS A 343 -11.67 -7.74 5.72
CA HIS A 343 -12.25 -6.62 5.02
C HIS A 343 -11.49 -5.33 5.35
N TYR A 344 -11.33 -4.48 4.32
CA TYR A 344 -10.68 -3.19 4.48
C TYR A 344 -11.44 -2.10 3.71
N ASN A 345 -11.78 -1.00 4.39
CA ASN A 345 -12.45 0.13 3.78
C ASN A 345 -11.49 1.30 3.67
N THR A 346 -11.29 1.80 2.46
CA THR A 346 -10.52 3.02 2.22
C THR A 346 -11.34 4.27 2.60
N PRO A 347 -10.71 5.44 2.79
CA PRO A 347 -11.44 6.67 3.04
C PRO A 347 -12.11 7.25 1.79
N TRP A 348 -13.05 8.20 2.00
CA TRP A 348 -13.59 9.05 0.95
C TRP A 348 -12.50 9.87 0.28
N LYS A 349 -12.69 10.17 -1.01
CA LYS A 349 -11.81 11.00 -1.81
C LYS A 349 -12.59 12.16 -2.41
N PHE A 350 -12.02 13.37 -2.32
CA PHE A 350 -12.62 14.61 -2.84
C PHE A 350 -11.66 15.27 -3.82
N GLY A 351 -12.17 15.71 -4.97
CA GLY A 351 -11.40 16.37 -6.01
C GLY A 351 -11.94 17.73 -6.40
N LEU A 352 -11.06 18.70 -6.56
CA LEU A 352 -11.31 20.02 -7.14
C LEU A 352 -10.35 20.22 -8.32
N SER A 353 -10.83 20.71 -9.44
CA SER A 353 -10.01 20.90 -10.62
C SER A 353 -10.40 22.12 -11.43
N MET A 354 -9.45 22.63 -12.21
CA MET A 354 -9.68 23.67 -13.18
C MET A 354 -8.96 23.38 -14.49
N GLY A 355 -9.51 23.82 -15.59
CA GLY A 355 -8.95 23.66 -16.91
C GLY A 355 -9.23 24.84 -17.81
N HIS A 356 -8.26 25.25 -18.62
CA HIS A 356 -8.41 26.33 -19.58
C HIS A 356 -7.69 26.00 -20.89
N VAL A 357 -8.28 26.42 -22.00
CA VAL A 357 -7.70 26.25 -23.34
C VAL A 357 -7.54 27.63 -24.00
N ILE A 358 -6.31 27.98 -24.33
CA ILE A 358 -5.94 29.27 -24.88
C ILE A 358 -5.69 29.13 -26.39
N GLY A 359 -6.47 29.87 -27.19
CA GLY A 359 -6.30 29.91 -28.64
C GLY A 359 -6.43 28.57 -29.37
N GLY A 360 -6.97 27.55 -28.70
CA GLY A 360 -7.05 26.19 -29.22
C GLY A 360 -5.72 25.42 -29.29
N GLN A 361 -4.61 26.07 -28.94
CA GLN A 361 -3.24 25.52 -29.03
C GLN A 361 -2.63 25.16 -27.68
N VAL A 362 -3.00 25.86 -26.60
CA VAL A 362 -2.44 25.63 -25.27
C VAL A 362 -3.57 25.22 -24.32
N ALA A 363 -3.45 24.06 -23.70
CA ALA A 363 -4.33 23.63 -22.63
C ALA A 363 -3.57 23.58 -21.31
N ILE A 364 -4.13 24.18 -20.26
CA ILE A 364 -3.57 24.20 -18.91
C ILE A 364 -4.59 23.57 -17.98
N GLY A 365 -4.14 22.62 -17.17
CA GLY A 365 -4.93 21.96 -16.13
C GLY A 365 -4.28 22.08 -14.77
N ALA A 366 -5.11 22.19 -13.73
CA ALA A 366 -4.70 22.06 -12.36
C ALA A 366 -5.74 21.25 -11.58
N GLY A 367 -5.30 20.48 -10.61
CA GLY A 367 -6.16 19.66 -9.77
C GLY A 367 -5.64 19.57 -8.35
N TYR A 368 -6.55 19.41 -7.43
CA TYR A 368 -6.34 19.13 -6.03
C TYR A 368 -7.22 17.95 -5.62
N GLU A 369 -6.65 17.00 -4.92
CA GLU A 369 -7.36 15.83 -4.40
C GLU A 369 -7.01 15.66 -2.92
N TYR A 370 -8.00 15.33 -2.11
CA TYR A 370 -7.83 15.09 -0.69
C TYR A 370 -8.44 13.76 -0.27
N THR A 371 -7.70 13.02 0.54
CA THR A 371 -8.11 11.75 1.14
C THR A 371 -7.52 11.63 2.53
N ASP A 372 -8.33 11.37 3.54
CA ASP A 372 -7.84 11.21 4.90
C ASP A 372 -7.51 9.75 5.20
N TYR A 373 -6.22 9.37 5.10
CA TYR A 373 -5.79 7.99 5.32
C TYR A 373 -6.04 7.51 6.75
N SER A 374 -6.10 8.43 7.74
CA SER A 374 -6.41 8.08 9.12
C SER A 374 -7.85 7.58 9.32
N ALA A 375 -8.74 7.89 8.38
CA ALA A 375 -10.12 7.42 8.38
C ALA A 375 -10.33 6.04 7.73
N SER A 376 -9.25 5.36 7.30
CA SER A 376 -9.33 3.98 6.80
C SER A 376 -9.68 3.00 7.93
N GLN A 377 -10.32 1.89 7.58
CA GLN A 377 -10.85 0.95 8.57
C GLN A 377 -10.42 -0.48 8.27
N ASN A 378 -9.65 -1.05 9.18
CA ASN A 378 -9.49 -2.50 9.28
C ASN A 378 -10.73 -3.07 9.96
N ARG A 379 -11.27 -4.17 9.45
CA ARG A 379 -12.49 -4.77 9.94
C ARG A 379 -12.22 -6.21 10.36
N ILE A 380 -12.86 -6.60 11.43
CA ILE A 380 -12.80 -7.94 12.02
C ILE A 380 -14.05 -8.69 11.57
N ASN A 381 -13.90 -9.90 11.04
CA ASN A 381 -14.98 -10.79 10.71
C ASN A 381 -15.65 -11.30 12.00
N SER A 382 -16.99 -11.29 12.03
CA SER A 382 -17.74 -11.58 13.26
C SER A 382 -18.03 -13.06 13.49
N GLY A 383 -17.82 -13.90 12.50
CA GLY A 383 -18.26 -15.29 12.46
C GLY A 383 -19.78 -15.45 12.26
N ASN A 384 -20.53 -14.36 12.14
CA ASN A 384 -21.96 -14.37 11.85
C ASN A 384 -22.19 -14.16 10.36
N TYR A 385 -23.11 -14.93 9.80
CA TYR A 385 -23.46 -14.84 8.38
C TYR A 385 -24.86 -14.25 8.23
N ASP A 386 -25.03 -13.37 7.25
CA ASP A 386 -26.32 -12.83 6.89
C ASP A 386 -27.20 -13.87 6.17
N TYR A 387 -28.43 -13.45 5.79
CA TYR A 387 -29.37 -14.33 5.07
C TYR A 387 -28.83 -14.81 3.70
N TYR A 388 -27.92 -14.08 3.08
CA TYR A 388 -27.31 -14.40 1.80
C TYR A 388 -26.01 -15.21 1.93
N GLY A 389 -25.56 -15.47 3.17
CA GLY A 389 -24.35 -16.22 3.46
C GLY A 389 -23.07 -15.36 3.43
N GLU A 390 -23.20 -14.03 3.48
CA GLU A 390 -22.06 -13.13 3.63
C GLU A 390 -21.73 -12.94 5.12
N GLU A 391 -20.45 -12.96 5.45
CA GLU A 391 -19.99 -12.80 6.83
C GLU A 391 -20.02 -11.33 7.26
N ASP A 392 -20.70 -11.05 8.37
CA ASP A 392 -20.71 -9.73 8.99
C ASP A 392 -19.32 -9.35 9.52
N SER A 393 -18.98 -8.08 9.45
CA SER A 393 -17.74 -7.55 9.99
C SER A 393 -17.95 -6.25 10.75
N TYR A 394 -17.08 -5.97 11.72
CA TYR A 394 -17.09 -4.74 12.50
C TYR A 394 -15.70 -4.09 12.52
N THR A 395 -15.63 -2.79 12.82
CA THR A 395 -14.37 -2.06 12.87
C THR A 395 -13.50 -2.57 14.01
N ASP A 396 -12.21 -2.80 13.73
CA ASP A 396 -11.19 -3.04 14.75
C ASP A 396 -10.85 -1.71 15.45
N GLU A 397 -11.52 -1.43 16.56
CA GLU A 397 -11.37 -0.16 17.28
C GLU A 397 -9.95 0.00 17.87
N ALA A 398 -9.30 -1.09 18.26
CA ALA A 398 -7.93 -1.04 18.77
C ALA A 398 -6.93 -0.67 17.65
N MET A 399 -7.08 -1.29 16.48
CA MET A 399 -6.25 -0.97 15.31
C MET A 399 -6.56 0.41 14.76
N LYS A 400 -7.80 0.89 14.85
CA LYS A 400 -8.20 2.23 14.43
C LYS A 400 -7.44 3.32 15.19
N VAL A 401 -7.26 3.17 16.50
CA VAL A 401 -6.45 4.10 17.30
C VAL A 401 -5.01 4.19 16.77
N ASN A 402 -4.41 3.05 16.39
CA ASN A 402 -3.09 3.04 15.77
C ASN A 402 -3.10 3.69 14.37
N THR A 403 -4.14 3.45 13.60
CA THR A 403 -4.33 4.04 12.26
C THR A 403 -4.40 5.58 12.35
N GLU A 404 -5.22 6.12 13.25
CA GLU A 404 -5.35 7.56 13.50
C GLU A 404 -4.04 8.20 14.00
N ARG A 405 -3.22 7.46 14.76
CA ARG A 405 -1.93 7.91 15.27
C ARG A 405 -0.81 7.85 14.23
N SER A 406 -0.88 6.91 13.30
CA SER A 406 0.22 6.61 12.37
C SER A 406 -0.01 7.17 10.96
N LEU A 407 -1.26 7.36 10.56
CA LEU A 407 -1.65 7.89 9.25
C LEU A 407 -2.30 9.27 9.37
N LYS A 408 -2.27 10.03 8.27
CA LYS A 408 -2.85 11.38 8.18
C LYS A 408 -3.48 11.68 6.83
N GLY A 409 -4.12 12.83 6.73
CA GLY A 409 -4.70 13.34 5.51
C GLY A 409 -3.66 13.56 4.41
N VAL A 410 -3.96 13.08 3.20
CA VAL A 410 -3.11 13.18 2.01
C VAL A 410 -3.72 14.16 1.02
N SER A 411 -2.91 15.12 0.60
CA SER A 411 -3.23 16.08 -0.46
C SER A 411 -2.42 15.78 -1.71
N THR A 412 -3.09 15.70 -2.85
CA THR A 412 -2.44 15.55 -4.16
C THR A 412 -2.65 16.81 -4.99
N PHE A 413 -1.57 17.44 -5.41
CA PHE A 413 -1.57 18.59 -6.29
C PHE A 413 -1.11 18.19 -7.69
N LYS A 414 -1.87 18.57 -8.71
CA LYS A 414 -1.63 18.23 -10.11
C LYS A 414 -1.58 19.50 -10.93
N VAL A 415 -0.55 19.69 -11.75
CA VAL A 415 -0.47 20.78 -12.71
C VAL A 415 0.08 20.24 -14.02
N GLY A 416 -0.51 20.65 -15.13
CA GLY A 416 -0.08 20.20 -16.45
C GLY A 416 -0.40 21.20 -17.55
N MET A 417 0.44 21.16 -18.60
CA MET A 417 0.28 21.97 -19.79
C MET A 417 0.49 21.11 -21.03
N GLU A 418 -0.41 21.26 -22.00
CA GLU A 418 -0.31 20.70 -23.35
C GLU A 418 -0.18 21.86 -24.34
N ILE A 419 0.81 21.82 -25.21
CA ILE A 419 1.03 22.79 -26.29
C ILE A 419 0.92 22.03 -27.61
N LYS A 420 0.14 22.54 -28.56
CA LYS A 420 0.01 22.03 -29.92
C LYS A 420 0.61 23.03 -30.90
N PRO A 421 1.91 22.92 -31.19
CA PRO A 421 2.58 23.79 -32.19
C PRO A 421 1.97 23.60 -33.58
N ASP A 422 1.48 22.42 -33.86
CA ASP A 422 0.80 21.99 -35.08
C ASP A 422 -0.39 21.10 -34.71
N PRO A 423 -1.47 21.04 -35.51
CA PRO A 423 -2.63 20.19 -35.24
C PRO A 423 -2.34 18.69 -35.08
N THR A 424 -1.19 18.22 -35.59
CA THR A 424 -0.74 16.83 -35.54
C THR A 424 0.18 16.52 -34.36
N VAL A 425 0.86 17.53 -33.79
CA VAL A 425 1.85 17.35 -32.72
C VAL A 425 1.37 18.00 -31.42
N ALA A 426 1.49 17.30 -30.33
CA ALA A 426 1.27 17.81 -28.97
C ALA A 426 2.51 17.56 -28.10
N LEU A 427 2.93 18.58 -27.35
CA LEU A 427 3.98 18.50 -26.33
C LEU A 427 3.35 18.75 -24.97
N ARG A 428 3.78 17.99 -23.95
CA ARG A 428 3.19 18.06 -22.60
C ARG A 428 4.28 18.10 -21.55
N ILE A 429 3.97 18.82 -20.50
CA ILE A 429 4.74 18.84 -19.27
C ILE A 429 3.76 18.81 -18.08
N GLY A 430 4.11 18.07 -17.05
CA GLY A 430 3.27 17.97 -15.86
C GLY A 430 4.10 17.79 -14.59
N TYR A 431 3.46 18.12 -13.48
CA TYR A 431 3.97 17.90 -12.15
C TYR A 431 2.83 17.43 -11.24
N ASN A 432 3.12 16.39 -10.45
CA ASN A 432 2.20 15.82 -9.49
C ASN A 432 2.93 15.69 -8.15
N TYR A 433 2.35 16.24 -7.10
CA TYR A 433 2.88 16.24 -5.76
C TYR A 433 1.89 15.62 -4.80
N VAL A 434 2.32 14.59 -4.07
CA VAL A 434 1.52 13.89 -3.08
C VAL A 434 2.18 14.07 -1.72
N THR A 435 1.45 14.61 -0.75
CA THR A 435 1.97 14.78 0.62
C THR A 435 2.10 13.42 1.32
N ALA A 436 2.95 13.36 2.34
CA ALA A 436 3.14 12.17 3.16
C ALA A 436 1.81 11.70 3.77
N GLY A 437 1.54 10.40 3.67
CA GLY A 437 0.38 9.75 4.29
C GLY A 437 0.65 9.21 5.69
N TYR A 438 1.94 9.18 6.10
CA TYR A 438 2.35 8.72 7.42
C TYR A 438 2.72 9.89 8.30
N GLU A 439 2.38 9.80 9.58
CA GLU A 439 2.92 10.72 10.58
C GLU A 439 4.44 10.51 10.73
N LYS A 440 5.14 11.57 11.13
CA LYS A 440 6.60 11.50 11.27
C LYS A 440 7.03 10.49 12.34
N ASP A 441 6.25 10.40 13.39
CA ASP A 441 6.41 9.55 14.57
C ASP A 441 5.40 8.39 14.59
N GLY A 442 4.82 8.08 13.42
CA GLY A 442 3.95 6.92 13.24
C GLY A 442 4.70 5.63 13.55
N VAL A 443 4.05 4.73 14.25
CA VAL A 443 4.65 3.47 14.72
C VAL A 443 3.73 2.31 14.38
N ARG A 444 4.32 1.23 13.87
CA ARG A 444 3.66 -0.08 13.79
C ARG A 444 3.69 -0.67 15.21
N ASP A 445 2.62 -0.42 15.98
CA ASP A 445 2.54 -0.86 17.37
C ASP A 445 2.17 -2.35 17.44
N THR A 446 3.16 -3.16 17.75
CA THR A 446 3.02 -4.64 17.85
C THR A 446 2.49 -5.11 19.21
N LYS A 447 2.05 -4.20 20.09
CA LYS A 447 1.46 -4.52 21.41
C LYS A 447 -0.06 -4.46 21.42
N ILE A 448 -0.68 -3.93 20.37
CA ILE A 448 -2.12 -3.72 20.32
C ILE A 448 -2.85 -5.05 20.40
N ASN A 449 -3.84 -5.14 21.27
CA ASN A 449 -4.72 -6.29 21.33
C ASN A 449 -5.68 -6.28 20.14
N SER A 450 -5.21 -6.80 19.04
CA SER A 450 -5.92 -6.89 17.76
C SER A 450 -5.52 -8.16 17.02
N PRO A 451 -6.46 -8.82 16.33
CA PRO A 451 -6.13 -9.91 15.41
C PRO A 451 -5.10 -9.51 14.36
N GLY A 452 -5.12 -8.26 13.89
CA GLY A 452 -4.14 -7.76 12.92
C GLY A 452 -2.70 -7.82 13.43
N VAL A 453 -2.47 -7.71 14.73
CA VAL A 453 -1.16 -7.93 15.35
C VAL A 453 -0.88 -9.41 15.55
N ALA A 454 -1.85 -10.19 16.03
CA ALA A 454 -1.68 -11.63 16.23
C ALA A 454 -1.25 -12.37 14.94
N TYR A 455 -1.80 -11.96 13.81
CA TYR A 455 -1.47 -12.53 12.51
C TYR A 455 -0.29 -11.84 11.79
N ALA A 456 0.32 -10.81 12.40
CA ALA A 456 1.49 -10.17 11.82
C ALA A 456 2.69 -11.12 11.79
N SER A 457 3.29 -11.28 10.64
CA SER A 457 4.44 -12.15 10.40
C SER A 457 5.76 -11.39 10.39
N THR A 458 5.72 -10.07 10.23
CA THR A 458 6.87 -9.16 10.27
C THR A 458 6.59 -7.99 11.21
N THR A 459 7.65 -7.31 11.64
CA THR A 459 7.57 -6.17 12.56
C THR A 459 8.05 -4.87 11.90
N ASP A 460 8.64 -4.96 10.70
CA ASP A 460 9.19 -3.81 9.98
C ASP A 460 8.12 -2.85 9.47
N TYR A 461 8.47 -1.58 9.36
CA TYR A 461 7.63 -0.55 8.77
C TYR A 461 8.44 0.59 8.17
N THR A 462 7.81 1.37 7.28
CA THR A 462 8.43 2.53 6.65
C THR A 462 7.48 3.70 6.66
N ASN A 463 7.89 4.82 7.25
CA ASN A 463 7.17 6.08 7.18
C ASN A 463 7.57 6.81 5.90
N TRP A 464 6.83 6.56 4.81
CA TRP A 464 7.05 7.20 3.53
C TRP A 464 6.66 8.68 3.59
N LYS A 465 7.54 9.52 3.04
CA LYS A 465 7.37 10.98 2.94
C LYS A 465 6.66 11.37 1.64
N ASP A 466 6.74 12.64 1.32
CA ASP A 466 6.14 13.22 0.12
C ASP A 466 6.65 12.53 -1.15
N THR A 467 5.77 12.42 -2.14
CA THR A 467 6.10 11.89 -3.47
C THR A 467 6.06 13.02 -4.49
N HIS A 468 7.15 13.18 -5.22
CA HIS A 468 7.27 14.10 -6.34
C HIS A 468 7.26 13.33 -7.65
N ARG A 469 6.42 13.74 -8.62
CA ARG A 469 6.37 13.15 -9.96
C ARG A 469 6.50 14.24 -10.99
N MET A 470 7.52 14.15 -11.85
CA MET A 470 7.76 15.05 -12.99
C MET A 470 7.47 14.27 -14.27
N THR A 471 6.71 14.87 -15.17
CA THR A 471 6.27 14.19 -16.39
C THR A 471 6.52 15.02 -17.63
N LEU A 472 6.86 14.33 -18.71
CA LEU A 472 6.99 14.87 -20.07
C LEU A 472 6.16 13.99 -21.00
N GLY A 473 5.55 14.59 -22.01
CA GLY A 473 4.75 13.84 -22.99
C GLY A 473 4.89 14.41 -24.40
N MET A 474 4.73 13.52 -25.37
CA MET A 474 4.62 13.87 -26.77
C MET A 474 3.49 13.08 -27.42
N GLY A 475 2.66 13.74 -28.23
CA GLY A 475 1.58 13.10 -28.98
C GLY A 475 1.72 13.38 -30.46
N TYR A 476 1.39 12.39 -31.26
CA TYR A 476 1.31 12.50 -32.73
C TYR A 476 -0.04 11.99 -33.22
N ARG A 477 -0.74 12.80 -33.98
CA ARG A 477 -2.03 12.47 -34.58
C ARG A 477 -1.87 12.19 -36.08
N LEU A 478 -2.25 11.01 -36.49
CA LEU A 478 -2.28 10.56 -37.88
C LEU A 478 -3.70 10.16 -38.28
N ASN A 479 -4.44 11.05 -38.93
CA ASN A 479 -5.85 10.86 -39.27
C ASN A 479 -6.70 10.52 -38.00
N ALA A 480 -7.24 9.31 -37.93
CA ALA A 480 -8.02 8.79 -36.81
C ALA A 480 -7.16 8.20 -35.67
N TRP A 481 -5.85 8.00 -35.90
CA TRP A 481 -4.94 7.43 -34.92
C TRP A 481 -4.28 8.51 -34.06
N ASN A 482 -4.15 8.25 -32.78
CA ASN A 482 -3.36 9.03 -31.82
C ASN A 482 -2.29 8.13 -31.25
N ILE A 483 -1.04 8.55 -31.27
CA ILE A 483 0.11 7.86 -30.69
C ILE A 483 0.73 8.82 -29.69
N ASP A 484 0.72 8.46 -28.41
CA ASP A 484 1.21 9.26 -27.33
C ASP A 484 2.32 8.54 -26.58
N LEU A 485 3.40 9.25 -26.26
CA LEU A 485 4.50 8.79 -25.44
C LEU A 485 4.62 9.69 -24.23
N ALA A 486 4.79 9.10 -23.04
CA ALA A 486 5.06 9.83 -21.82
C ALA A 486 6.25 9.24 -21.07
N TYR A 487 7.00 10.11 -20.44
CA TYR A 487 8.03 9.78 -19.46
C TYR A 487 7.66 10.38 -18.12
N GLN A 488 7.78 9.58 -17.07
CA GLN A 488 7.57 9.99 -15.69
C GLN A 488 8.79 9.62 -14.84
N TYR A 489 9.24 10.56 -14.04
CA TYR A 489 10.16 10.32 -12.93
C TYR A 489 9.41 10.54 -11.63
N SER A 490 9.41 9.56 -10.72
CA SER A 490 8.84 9.68 -9.38
C SER A 490 9.90 9.41 -8.32
N ALA A 491 9.85 10.17 -7.22
CA ALA A 491 10.76 10.04 -6.09
C ALA A 491 10.01 10.19 -4.77
N THR A 492 10.21 9.22 -3.88
CA THR A 492 9.70 9.19 -2.51
C THR A 492 10.83 8.78 -1.59
N ASN A 493 11.05 9.50 -0.51
CA ASN A 493 11.96 9.12 0.57
C ASN A 493 11.18 8.49 1.72
N GLY A 494 11.84 7.70 2.56
CA GLY A 494 11.22 7.06 3.70
C GLY A 494 12.17 6.87 4.87
N ASP A 495 11.59 6.71 6.03
CA ASP A 495 12.26 6.35 7.27
C ASP A 495 11.88 4.90 7.60
N PHE A 496 12.83 3.99 7.41
CA PHE A 496 12.64 2.56 7.63
C PHE A 496 13.02 2.19 9.06
N HIS A 497 12.20 1.35 9.68
CA HIS A 497 12.38 0.78 10.99
C HIS A 497 12.25 -0.75 10.90
N PRO A 498 13.20 -1.54 11.40
CA PRO A 498 13.11 -3.00 11.38
C PRO A 498 12.05 -3.52 12.37
N PHE A 499 11.83 -2.80 13.45
CA PHE A 499 10.80 -3.02 14.47
C PHE A 499 10.58 -1.73 15.28
N GLN A 500 9.58 -1.73 16.12
CA GLN A 500 9.23 -0.61 17.00
C GLN A 500 10.34 -0.34 18.01
N ASP A 501 10.72 0.94 18.20
CA ASP A 501 11.61 1.36 19.29
C ASP A 501 10.85 1.22 20.64
N PHE A 502 11.42 0.48 21.55
CA PHE A 502 10.82 0.21 22.87
C PHE A 502 11.54 0.91 24.04
N SER A 503 12.51 1.76 23.75
CA SER A 503 13.27 2.53 24.75
C SER A 503 12.40 3.43 25.65
N SER A 504 11.20 3.76 25.19
CA SER A 504 10.23 4.59 25.93
C SER A 504 9.21 3.80 26.75
N TRP A 505 9.26 2.46 26.74
CA TRP A 505 8.25 1.65 27.43
C TRP A 505 8.41 1.70 28.95
N THR A 506 9.64 1.68 29.41
CA THR A 506 10.00 1.86 30.83
C THR A 506 11.40 2.50 30.93
N ASP A 507 11.72 3.08 32.09
CA ASP A 507 13.06 3.63 32.37
C ASP A 507 14.18 2.58 32.25
N SER A 508 13.84 1.28 32.43
CA SER A 508 14.78 0.17 32.31
C SER A 508 15.36 0.02 30.90
N TYR A 509 14.67 0.52 29.87
CA TYR A 509 15.05 0.41 28.46
C TYR A 509 15.60 1.71 27.87
N ALA A 510 15.85 2.71 28.69
CA ALA A 510 16.24 4.05 28.24
C ALA A 510 17.55 4.13 27.42
N GLY A 511 18.39 3.09 27.47
CA GLY A 511 19.63 3.00 26.69
C GLY A 511 19.51 2.27 25.36
N GLU A 512 18.36 1.68 25.08
CA GLU A 512 18.09 0.86 23.91
C GLU A 512 17.65 1.72 22.72
N ARG A 513 18.21 1.48 21.54
CA ARG A 513 17.94 2.30 20.35
C ARG A 513 17.86 1.45 19.08
N VAL A 514 16.78 1.69 18.34
CA VAL A 514 16.61 1.21 16.98
C VAL A 514 16.90 2.34 16.02
N GLY A 515 18.02 2.25 15.31
CA GLY A 515 18.42 3.29 14.35
C GLY A 515 17.47 3.37 13.16
N VAL A 516 17.11 4.59 12.77
CA VAL A 516 16.29 4.84 11.57
C VAL A 516 17.15 4.74 10.32
N SER A 517 16.81 3.86 9.38
CA SER A 517 17.46 3.79 8.07
C SER A 517 16.72 4.65 7.05
N LYS A 518 17.46 5.55 6.39
CA LYS A 518 16.92 6.38 5.31
C LYS A 518 16.85 5.55 4.03
N VAL A 519 15.66 5.44 3.48
CA VAL A 519 15.40 4.68 2.25
C VAL A 519 14.76 5.57 1.19
N SER A 520 14.81 5.16 -0.07
CA SER A 520 14.17 5.89 -1.16
C SER A 520 13.57 4.93 -2.19
N ASN A 521 12.46 5.36 -2.78
CA ASN A 521 11.86 4.70 -3.94
C ASN A 521 11.84 5.70 -5.10
N LYS A 522 12.75 5.53 -6.05
CA LYS A 522 12.86 6.37 -7.25
C LYS A 522 12.55 5.50 -8.46
N ARG A 523 11.58 5.94 -9.27
CA ARG A 523 11.11 5.18 -10.43
C ARG A 523 11.15 6.03 -11.70
N HIS A 524 11.52 5.40 -12.79
CA HIS A 524 11.38 5.89 -14.15
C HIS A 524 10.29 5.06 -14.84
N GLN A 525 9.32 5.71 -15.46
CA GLN A 525 8.29 5.05 -16.27
C GLN A 525 8.31 5.66 -17.67
N LEU A 526 8.31 4.79 -18.66
CA LEU A 526 8.05 5.15 -20.05
C LEU A 526 6.72 4.50 -20.45
N LEU A 527 5.79 5.28 -21.01
CA LEU A 527 4.44 4.83 -21.34
C LEU A 527 4.11 5.18 -22.78
N LEU A 528 3.67 4.20 -23.55
CA LEU A 528 3.19 4.34 -24.92
C LEU A 528 1.68 4.06 -24.96
N THR A 529 0.92 4.99 -25.53
CA THR A 529 -0.51 4.81 -25.80
C THR A 529 -0.79 4.89 -27.29
N VAL A 530 -1.59 3.97 -27.79
CA VAL A 530 -2.16 4.02 -29.13
C VAL A 530 -3.67 4.12 -29.02
N GLY A 531 -4.26 5.12 -29.65
CA GLY A 531 -5.69 5.37 -29.67
C GLY A 531 -6.23 5.49 -31.08
N TYR A 532 -7.52 5.13 -31.26
CA TYR A 532 -8.25 5.28 -32.51
C TYR A 532 -9.60 5.95 -32.24
N THR A 533 -9.94 6.95 -33.05
CA THR A 533 -11.18 7.75 -32.93
C THR A 533 -12.02 7.55 -34.20
N PHE A 534 -13.30 7.18 -34.01
CA PHE A 534 -14.24 6.95 -35.11
C PHE A 534 -15.17 8.13 -35.34
#